data_c4bb7c77a3af229d8fe3396174e7cc24
#
_entry.id   c4bb7c77a3af229d8fe3396174e7cc24
#
_cell.length_a   1.000
_cell.length_b   1.000
_cell.length_c   1.000
_cell.angle_alpha   90.00
_cell.angle_beta   90.00
_cell.angle_gamma   90.00
#
_symmetry.space_group_name_H-M   'P 1'
#
loop_
_entity.id
_entity.type
_entity.pdbx_description
1 polymer ?
#
loop_
_entity_poly.entity_id
_entity_poly.type
_entity_poly.pdbx_seq_one_letter_code
_entity_poly.pdbx_strand_id
1 'polypeptide(L)'
;MRKWLLFSLLCCSVPAFAQEHTALAITHVTVIDCTGAPAQPNSTVVVVQGRITAVGPSDAIKIPDGARVVHATGKFLIPGLWDMHGHLTDATEDAFPLLIMNGVTGVRDMGGDLAQLDRWRSEIDSGLRVGPHIVRAGPFVDGPKEGVTNRLTVRTPEEARRAVHDLKAKGVDFIKVHNALAPEAFFSLMDEAHKEHIPVAVHLPKNLSSAEASDAGVASLEHVETLYESALWRKGATAKTTEQAVDEILGPVGQELFQRFVKNGTWYVPTLVAYERGFVLWSNDPEDLKPRLEIHQKNIEVVRMMHKAGVKIMA
;
A
#
# COMPACT_ATOMS: atom_id res chain seq x y z
N MET A 1 -7.38 78.43 17.54
CA MET A 1 -7.57 77.26 16.73
C MET A 1 -6.23 76.55 16.50
N ARG A 2 -6.00 75.48 17.24
CA ARG A 2 -4.76 74.66 17.17
C ARG A 2 -5.04 73.37 16.40
N LYS A 3 -4.46 73.24 15.21
CA LYS A 3 -4.56 72.05 14.39
C LYS A 3 -3.51 71.03 14.89
N TRP A 4 -3.96 69.85 15.33
CA TRP A 4 -3.13 68.69 15.62
C TRP A 4 -3.00 67.88 14.36
N LEU A 5 -1.77 67.71 13.81
CA LEU A 5 -1.43 66.75 12.78
C LEU A 5 -1.09 65.41 13.45
N LEU A 6 -1.94 64.43 13.24
CA LEU A 6 -1.66 63.02 13.55
C LEU A 6 -0.77 62.44 12.44
N PHE A 7 0.47 62.09 12.78
CA PHE A 7 1.35 61.30 11.94
C PHE A 7 1.05 59.84 12.20
N SER A 8 0.40 59.16 11.26
CA SER A 8 0.22 57.68 11.27
C SER A 8 1.52 57.03 10.78
N LEU A 9 2.26 56.42 11.71
CA LEU A 9 3.35 55.51 11.35
C LEU A 9 2.77 54.23 10.74
N LEU A 10 2.86 54.09 9.41
CA LEU A 10 2.57 52.86 8.72
C LEU A 10 3.74 51.90 8.93
N CYS A 11 3.64 50.96 9.88
CA CYS A 11 4.56 49.84 10.01
C CYS A 11 4.32 48.88 8.82
N CYS A 12 5.11 48.99 7.75
CA CYS A 12 5.22 47.99 6.75
C CYS A 12 5.92 46.75 7.35
N SER A 13 5.14 45.78 7.84
CA SER A 13 5.63 44.44 8.10
C SER A 13 5.96 43.80 6.75
N VAL A 14 7.23 43.77 6.38
CA VAL A 14 7.73 42.98 5.28
C VAL A 14 7.54 41.51 5.69
N PRO A 15 6.74 40.69 4.96
CA PRO A 15 6.69 39.28 5.26
C PRO A 15 8.09 38.70 5.02
N ALA A 16 8.67 38.08 6.06
CA ALA A 16 9.86 37.29 5.92
C ALA A 16 9.48 36.11 5.02
N PHE A 17 9.77 36.23 3.71
CA PHE A 17 9.71 35.10 2.81
C PHE A 17 10.73 34.08 3.33
N ALA A 18 10.27 32.95 3.85
CA ALA A 18 11.10 31.81 4.10
C ALA A 18 11.81 31.51 2.75
N GLN A 19 13.13 31.57 2.75
CA GLN A 19 13.92 31.30 1.55
C GLN A 19 13.65 29.84 1.17
N GLU A 20 12.87 29.61 0.11
CA GLU A 20 12.64 28.27 -0.43
C GLU A 20 14.00 27.77 -0.96
N HIS A 21 14.62 26.89 -0.19
CA HIS A 21 15.79 26.18 -0.65
C HIS A 21 15.37 25.25 -1.78
N THR A 22 15.73 25.54 -3.00
CA THR A 22 15.47 24.71 -4.17
C THR A 22 16.26 23.39 -4.17
N ALA A 23 17.25 23.29 -3.27
CA ALA A 23 18.10 22.11 -3.12
C ALA A 23 18.26 21.71 -1.65
N LEU A 24 18.34 20.39 -1.41
CA LEU A 24 18.65 19.76 -0.12
C LEU A 24 19.86 18.84 -0.32
N ALA A 25 20.86 18.92 0.57
CA ALA A 25 21.96 17.97 0.62
C ALA A 25 21.97 17.24 1.97
N ILE A 26 21.92 15.91 1.95
CA ILE A 26 22.06 15.05 3.13
C ILE A 26 23.48 14.49 3.08
N THR A 27 24.34 14.89 4.02
CA THR A 27 25.77 14.61 3.97
C THR A 27 26.22 13.64 5.05
N HIS A 28 27.30 12.89 4.76
CA HIS A 28 27.94 11.92 5.67
C HIS A 28 26.97 10.85 6.19
N VAL A 29 25.96 10.47 5.39
CA VAL A 29 24.96 9.46 5.71
C VAL A 29 25.39 8.08 5.21
N THR A 30 24.93 7.02 5.84
CA THR A 30 25.01 5.67 5.27
C THR A 30 23.76 5.42 4.42
N VAL A 31 23.93 5.28 3.11
CA VAL A 31 22.81 5.02 2.17
C VAL A 31 22.58 3.51 2.06
N ILE A 32 21.34 3.09 2.23
CA ILE A 32 20.83 1.73 1.94
C ILE A 32 19.76 1.90 0.87
N ASP A 33 20.08 1.56 -0.37
CA ASP A 33 19.22 1.81 -1.53
C ASP A 33 18.14 0.74 -1.76
N CYS A 34 18.14 -0.30 -0.92
CA CYS A 34 17.20 -1.44 -0.98
C CYS A 34 17.25 -2.24 -2.30
N THR A 35 18.34 -2.15 -3.07
CA THR A 35 18.55 -2.97 -4.28
C THR A 35 19.17 -4.34 -4.00
N GLY A 36 19.57 -4.59 -2.74
CA GLY A 36 20.36 -5.75 -2.32
C GLY A 36 21.86 -5.49 -2.35
N ALA A 37 22.31 -4.31 -2.82
CA ALA A 37 23.70 -3.90 -2.74
C ALA A 37 24.14 -3.60 -1.29
N PRO A 38 25.44 -3.67 -0.96
CA PRO A 38 25.95 -3.28 0.34
C PRO A 38 25.64 -1.81 0.66
N ALA A 39 25.41 -1.53 1.96
CA ALA A 39 25.23 -0.16 2.44
C ALA A 39 26.45 0.72 2.08
N GLN A 40 26.19 1.95 1.63
CA GLN A 40 27.21 2.91 1.17
C GLN A 40 27.47 3.93 2.30
N PRO A 41 28.54 3.76 3.11
CA PRO A 41 28.84 4.68 4.20
C PRO A 41 29.40 6.02 3.67
N ASN A 42 29.36 7.04 4.53
CA ASN A 42 29.91 8.38 4.26
C ASN A 42 29.51 8.94 2.89
N SER A 43 28.23 8.82 2.56
CA SER A 43 27.66 9.28 1.29
C SER A 43 26.96 10.63 1.44
N THR A 44 26.87 11.36 0.33
CA THR A 44 26.02 12.55 0.19
C THR A 44 24.94 12.30 -0.84
N VAL A 45 23.71 12.68 -0.50
CA VAL A 45 22.56 12.67 -1.40
C VAL A 45 22.10 14.10 -1.62
N VAL A 46 22.02 14.51 -2.89
CA VAL A 46 21.53 15.83 -3.29
C VAL A 46 20.16 15.70 -3.93
N VAL A 47 19.22 16.49 -3.45
CA VAL A 47 17.86 16.60 -3.98
C VAL A 47 17.66 18.02 -4.50
N VAL A 48 17.22 18.16 -5.74
CA VAL A 48 16.90 19.45 -6.37
C VAL A 48 15.47 19.36 -6.90
N GLN A 49 14.64 20.31 -6.55
CA GLN A 49 13.23 20.34 -6.98
C GLN A 49 12.49 18.99 -6.76
N GLY A 50 12.68 18.39 -5.56
CA GLY A 50 12.05 17.12 -5.20
C GLY A 50 12.62 15.87 -5.88
N ARG A 51 13.70 15.98 -6.66
CA ARG A 51 14.35 14.85 -7.34
C ARG A 51 15.77 14.63 -6.85
N ILE A 52 16.16 13.38 -6.62
CA ILE A 52 17.54 13.01 -6.34
C ILE A 52 18.36 13.22 -7.61
N THR A 53 19.34 14.12 -7.54
CA THR A 53 20.20 14.47 -8.66
C THR A 53 21.63 13.93 -8.53
N ALA A 54 22.07 13.60 -7.31
CA ALA A 54 23.36 12.97 -7.07
C ALA A 54 23.33 12.10 -5.81
N VAL A 55 24.02 10.96 -5.86
CA VAL A 55 24.31 10.07 -4.73
C VAL A 55 25.75 9.58 -4.90
N GLY A 56 26.56 9.62 -3.84
CA GLY A 56 27.91 9.10 -3.88
C GLY A 56 28.75 9.52 -2.67
N PRO A 57 30.07 9.20 -2.67
CA PRO A 57 30.98 9.56 -1.58
C PRO A 57 30.95 11.05 -1.28
N SER A 58 30.95 11.42 0.01
CA SER A 58 30.74 12.82 0.44
C SER A 58 31.84 13.78 -0.03
N ASP A 59 33.02 13.29 -0.26
CA ASP A 59 34.18 14.05 -0.80
C ASP A 59 34.13 14.26 -2.31
N ALA A 60 33.31 13.46 -3.01
CA ALA A 60 33.18 13.53 -4.48
C ALA A 60 31.93 14.30 -4.94
N ILE A 61 30.92 14.46 -4.08
CA ILE A 61 29.65 15.10 -4.44
C ILE A 61 29.72 16.61 -4.20
N LYS A 62 29.52 17.39 -5.26
CA LYS A 62 29.39 18.85 -5.17
C LYS A 62 28.00 19.23 -4.67
N ILE A 63 27.94 19.97 -3.57
CA ILE A 63 26.70 20.51 -3.00
C ILE A 63 26.36 21.81 -3.77
N PRO A 64 25.14 21.97 -4.28
CA PRO A 64 24.71 23.20 -4.94
C PRO A 64 24.77 24.41 -4.00
N ASP A 65 25.12 25.58 -4.53
CA ASP A 65 25.12 26.80 -3.76
C ASP A 65 23.71 27.13 -3.24
N GLY A 66 23.61 27.54 -1.96
CA GLY A 66 22.34 27.84 -1.32
C GLY A 66 21.51 26.60 -0.94
N ALA A 67 22.01 25.39 -1.11
CA ALA A 67 21.32 24.19 -0.65
C ALA A 67 21.18 24.17 0.88
N ARG A 68 20.03 23.69 1.36
CA ARG A 68 19.88 23.30 2.76
C ARG A 68 20.72 22.06 3.03
N VAL A 69 21.67 22.14 3.97
CA VAL A 69 22.54 21.01 4.30
C VAL A 69 22.07 20.36 5.60
N VAL A 70 21.88 19.02 5.56
CA VAL A 70 21.61 18.19 6.72
C VAL A 70 22.80 17.28 6.97
N HIS A 71 23.53 17.48 8.06
CA HIS A 71 24.61 16.59 8.47
C HIS A 71 24.04 15.35 9.15
N ALA A 72 24.26 14.19 8.55
CA ALA A 72 23.64 12.91 8.94
C ALA A 72 24.68 11.85 9.34
N THR A 73 25.81 12.25 9.90
CA THR A 73 26.83 11.34 10.40
C THR A 73 26.24 10.36 11.42
N GLY A 74 26.48 9.06 11.23
CA GLY A 74 25.94 7.99 12.07
C GLY A 74 24.45 7.68 11.82
N LYS A 75 23.82 8.32 10.82
CA LYS A 75 22.45 8.04 10.39
C LYS A 75 22.42 7.17 9.14
N PHE A 76 21.27 6.56 8.91
CA PHE A 76 20.98 5.78 7.71
C PHE A 76 19.92 6.50 6.88
N LEU A 77 20.07 6.44 5.57
CA LEU A 77 19.08 6.92 4.61
C LEU A 77 18.58 5.73 3.80
N ILE A 78 17.27 5.55 3.81
CA ILE A 78 16.57 4.52 3.04
C ILE A 78 15.52 5.19 2.15
N PRO A 79 15.02 4.52 1.09
CA PRO A 79 13.80 4.94 0.42
C PRO A 79 12.63 5.09 1.39
N GLY A 80 11.72 6.01 1.12
CA GLY A 80 10.50 6.16 1.93
C GLY A 80 9.71 4.85 1.96
N LEU A 81 9.16 4.51 3.13
CA LEU A 81 8.34 3.32 3.30
C LEU A 81 7.00 3.48 2.58
N TRP A 82 6.44 2.36 2.14
CA TRP A 82 5.12 2.28 1.55
C TRP A 82 4.22 1.38 2.39
N ASP A 83 3.02 1.85 2.70
CA ASP A 83 1.93 1.00 3.15
C ASP A 83 1.17 0.49 1.92
N MET A 84 1.30 -0.80 1.64
CA MET A 84 0.74 -1.41 0.43
C MET A 84 -0.70 -1.89 0.60
N HIS A 85 -1.31 -1.68 1.78
CA HIS A 85 -2.72 -2.04 2.03
C HIS A 85 -3.38 -1.10 3.04
N GLY A 86 -3.55 0.16 2.67
CA GLY A 86 -4.23 1.16 3.50
C GLY A 86 -5.70 1.37 3.10
N HIS A 87 -6.49 1.92 4.02
CA HIS A 87 -7.86 2.39 3.82
C HIS A 87 -7.97 3.81 4.38
N LEU A 88 -7.52 4.79 3.60
CA LEU A 88 -7.35 6.18 4.08
C LEU A 88 -8.67 6.86 4.40
N THR A 89 -9.74 6.56 3.66
CA THR A 89 -11.05 7.16 3.94
C THR A 89 -11.68 6.64 5.23
N ASP A 90 -11.30 5.45 5.69
CA ASP A 90 -11.72 4.91 6.98
C ASP A 90 -10.83 5.44 8.12
N ALA A 91 -9.52 5.58 7.86
CA ALA A 91 -8.54 6.11 8.83
C ALA A 91 -8.61 7.62 9.01
N THR A 92 -9.19 8.34 8.07
CA THR A 92 -9.25 9.80 7.94
C THR A 92 -7.90 10.48 7.72
N GLU A 93 -7.93 11.78 7.42
CA GLU A 93 -6.73 12.60 7.19
C GLU A 93 -5.84 12.78 8.42
N ASP A 94 -6.35 12.49 9.61
CA ASP A 94 -5.58 12.53 10.87
C ASP A 94 -4.44 11.48 10.89
N ALA A 95 -4.55 10.44 10.06
CA ALA A 95 -3.48 9.45 9.90
C ALA A 95 -2.26 10.00 9.15
N PHE A 96 -2.39 11.03 8.31
CA PHE A 96 -1.30 11.48 7.43
C PHE A 96 -0.05 11.94 8.17
N PRO A 97 -0.13 12.79 9.22
CA PRO A 97 1.05 13.15 10.01
C PRO A 97 1.71 11.92 10.65
N LEU A 98 0.93 10.95 11.12
CA LEU A 98 1.45 9.73 11.74
C LEU A 98 2.19 8.87 10.72
N LEU A 99 1.66 8.72 9.51
CA LEU A 99 2.32 7.99 8.41
C LEU A 99 3.67 8.63 8.10
N ILE A 100 3.71 9.94 7.84
CA ILE A 100 4.94 10.68 7.51
C ILE A 100 5.96 10.61 8.66
N MET A 101 5.54 10.80 9.92
CA MET A 101 6.43 10.72 11.10
C MET A 101 7.05 9.33 11.28
N ASN A 102 6.38 8.27 10.81
CA ASN A 102 6.91 6.90 10.80
C ASN A 102 7.65 6.53 9.51
N GLY A 103 7.89 7.50 8.62
CA GLY A 103 8.63 7.28 7.37
C GLY A 103 7.79 6.66 6.25
N VAL A 104 6.48 6.52 6.41
CA VAL A 104 5.56 6.04 5.36
C VAL A 104 5.24 7.20 4.44
N THR A 105 5.87 7.21 3.26
CA THR A 105 5.78 8.29 2.28
C THR A 105 4.87 7.97 1.11
N GLY A 106 4.37 6.75 1.03
CA GLY A 106 3.40 6.32 0.04
C GLY A 106 2.40 5.32 0.62
N VAL A 107 1.17 5.37 0.15
CA VAL A 107 0.09 4.45 0.54
C VAL A 107 -0.64 3.96 -0.71
N ARG A 108 -0.84 2.66 -0.80
CA ARG A 108 -1.75 2.04 -1.76
C ARG A 108 -3.12 1.90 -1.08
N ASP A 109 -4.05 2.79 -1.41
CA ASP A 109 -5.43 2.76 -0.87
C ASP A 109 -6.25 1.66 -1.55
N MET A 110 -6.68 0.70 -0.74
CA MET A 110 -7.30 -0.54 -1.18
C MET A 110 -8.82 -0.47 -1.25
N GLY A 111 -9.37 0.73 -1.21
CA GLY A 111 -10.80 0.96 -1.40
C GLY A 111 -11.32 2.08 -0.53
N GLY A 112 -11.94 3.08 -1.15
CA GLY A 112 -12.43 4.25 -0.46
C GLY A 112 -13.26 5.18 -1.35
N ASP A 113 -13.64 6.32 -0.80
CA ASP A 113 -14.31 7.39 -1.54
C ASP A 113 -13.34 8.06 -2.51
N LEU A 114 -13.57 7.87 -3.81
CA LEU A 114 -12.67 8.35 -4.85
C LEU A 114 -12.57 9.89 -4.87
N ALA A 115 -13.67 10.60 -4.65
CA ALA A 115 -13.64 12.05 -4.66
C ALA A 115 -12.83 12.61 -3.47
N GLN A 116 -12.94 11.96 -2.32
CA GLN A 116 -12.15 12.28 -1.13
C GLN A 116 -10.66 12.03 -1.37
N LEU A 117 -10.31 10.86 -1.93
CA LEU A 117 -8.92 10.50 -2.22
C LEU A 117 -8.30 11.44 -3.27
N ASP A 118 -9.05 11.83 -4.31
CA ASP A 118 -8.60 12.79 -5.33
C ASP A 118 -8.37 14.19 -4.74
N ARG A 119 -9.24 14.64 -3.85
CA ARG A 119 -9.05 15.88 -3.12
C ARG A 119 -7.76 15.85 -2.31
N TRP A 120 -7.54 14.81 -1.50
CA TRP A 120 -6.32 14.67 -0.71
C TRP A 120 -5.06 14.61 -1.56
N ARG A 121 -5.07 13.86 -2.69
CA ARG A 121 -3.95 13.85 -3.64
C ARG A 121 -3.63 15.27 -4.13
N SER A 122 -4.64 16.02 -4.57
CA SER A 122 -4.47 17.38 -5.06
C SER A 122 -3.92 18.34 -3.98
N GLU A 123 -4.40 18.23 -2.75
CA GLU A 123 -3.91 19.01 -1.62
C GLU A 123 -2.46 18.67 -1.27
N ILE A 124 -2.07 17.40 -1.32
CA ILE A 124 -0.70 16.93 -1.06
C ILE A 124 0.22 17.36 -2.21
N ASP A 125 -0.16 17.14 -3.46
CA ASP A 125 0.64 17.48 -4.64
C ASP A 125 0.89 18.99 -4.76
N SER A 126 -0.07 19.81 -4.33
CA SER A 126 0.07 21.28 -4.28
C SER A 126 0.79 21.82 -3.03
N GLY A 127 1.16 20.96 -2.09
CA GLY A 127 1.80 21.34 -0.82
C GLY A 127 0.86 21.98 0.21
N LEU A 128 -0.45 22.00 -0.04
CA LEU A 128 -1.46 22.50 0.91
C LEU A 128 -1.62 21.56 2.12
N ARG A 129 -1.26 20.30 1.95
CA ARG A 129 -1.34 19.27 2.99
C ARG A 129 -0.06 18.43 3.01
N VAL A 130 0.41 18.11 4.22
CA VAL A 130 1.47 17.12 4.42
C VAL A 130 0.82 15.74 4.49
N GLY A 131 1.25 14.83 3.63
CA GLY A 131 0.73 13.48 3.57
C GLY A 131 1.54 12.57 2.65
N PRO A 132 1.24 11.27 2.63
CA PRO A 132 1.90 10.31 1.75
C PRO A 132 1.42 10.46 0.30
N HIS A 133 2.22 10.02 -0.65
CA HIS A 133 1.74 9.80 -2.01
C HIS A 133 0.65 8.73 -2.00
N ILE A 134 -0.49 8.98 -2.68
CA ILE A 134 -1.64 8.08 -2.67
C ILE A 134 -1.80 7.41 -4.03
N VAL A 135 -1.70 6.08 -4.06
CA VAL A 135 -2.10 5.23 -5.18
C VAL A 135 -3.46 4.61 -4.81
N ARG A 136 -4.48 4.73 -5.64
CA ARG A 136 -5.88 4.46 -5.23
C ARG A 136 -6.65 3.56 -6.18
N ALA A 137 -7.48 2.69 -5.60
CA ALA A 137 -8.44 1.86 -6.32
C ALA A 137 -9.81 2.55 -6.52
N GLY A 138 -10.17 3.50 -5.65
CA GLY A 138 -11.57 3.95 -5.54
C GLY A 138 -12.45 2.88 -4.86
N PRO A 139 -13.76 2.81 -5.17
CA PRO A 139 -14.65 1.82 -4.56
C PRO A 139 -14.24 0.41 -4.97
N PHE A 140 -14.28 -0.56 -4.02
CA PHE A 140 -14.01 -1.95 -4.41
C PHE A 140 -15.14 -2.53 -5.25
N VAL A 141 -14.75 -3.34 -6.25
CA VAL A 141 -15.67 -4.15 -7.04
C VAL A 141 -16.02 -5.41 -6.26
N ASP A 142 -17.31 -5.62 -5.98
CA ASP A 142 -17.76 -6.76 -5.20
C ASP A 142 -19.16 -7.22 -5.62
N GLY A 143 -19.55 -8.40 -5.16
CA GLY A 143 -20.92 -8.89 -5.29
C GLY A 143 -21.89 -8.15 -4.36
N PRO A 144 -23.22 -8.44 -4.49
CA PRO A 144 -24.25 -7.90 -3.60
C PRO A 144 -23.97 -8.23 -2.14
N LYS A 145 -23.94 -7.20 -1.29
CA LYS A 145 -23.83 -7.33 0.17
C LYS A 145 -24.49 -6.12 0.82
N GLU A 146 -25.39 -6.37 1.75
CA GLU A 146 -26.11 -5.31 2.44
C GLU A 146 -25.23 -4.53 3.42
N GLY A 147 -25.54 -3.27 3.64
CA GLY A 147 -24.94 -2.42 4.68
C GLY A 147 -23.49 -1.99 4.44
N VAL A 148 -22.94 -2.16 3.25
CA VAL A 148 -21.57 -1.74 2.93
C VAL A 148 -21.55 -0.58 1.92
N THR A 149 -20.99 0.55 2.34
CA THR A 149 -20.70 1.72 1.50
C THR A 149 -19.34 1.56 0.78
N ASN A 150 -18.98 2.49 -0.09
CA ASN A 150 -17.71 2.48 -0.86
C ASN A 150 -17.51 1.23 -1.73
N ARG A 151 -18.60 0.68 -2.26
CA ARG A 151 -18.61 -0.54 -3.05
C ARG A 151 -19.33 -0.32 -4.37
N LEU A 152 -18.71 -0.79 -5.45
CA LEU A 152 -19.32 -0.94 -6.76
C LEU A 152 -19.88 -2.37 -6.85
N THR A 153 -21.21 -2.49 -6.71
CA THR A 153 -21.88 -3.79 -6.74
C THR A 153 -21.96 -4.31 -8.18
N VAL A 154 -21.46 -5.52 -8.40
CA VAL A 154 -21.45 -6.22 -9.69
C VAL A 154 -22.14 -7.58 -9.52
N ARG A 155 -23.12 -7.86 -10.38
CA ARG A 155 -23.95 -9.07 -10.34
C ARG A 155 -23.72 -9.99 -11.54
N THR A 156 -23.31 -9.41 -12.67
CA THR A 156 -23.18 -10.16 -13.94
C THR A 156 -21.81 -9.92 -14.59
N PRO A 157 -21.39 -10.79 -15.50
CA PRO A 157 -20.19 -10.58 -16.33
C PRO A 157 -20.19 -9.24 -17.09
N GLU A 158 -21.35 -8.78 -17.58
CA GLU A 158 -21.49 -7.53 -18.31
C GLU A 158 -21.29 -6.32 -17.39
N GLU A 159 -21.83 -6.40 -16.15
CA GLU A 159 -21.59 -5.37 -15.14
C GLU A 159 -20.12 -5.33 -14.74
N ALA A 160 -19.43 -6.48 -14.67
CA ALA A 160 -18.02 -6.56 -14.39
C ALA A 160 -17.17 -5.84 -15.45
N ARG A 161 -17.44 -6.05 -16.72
CA ARG A 161 -16.77 -5.35 -17.83
C ARG A 161 -17.01 -3.84 -17.77
N ARG A 162 -18.26 -3.43 -17.55
CA ARG A 162 -18.59 -2.00 -17.40
C ARG A 162 -17.86 -1.37 -16.22
N ALA A 163 -17.75 -2.08 -15.09
CA ALA A 163 -17.04 -1.60 -13.92
C ALA A 163 -15.57 -1.27 -14.23
N VAL A 164 -14.88 -2.10 -15.05
CA VAL A 164 -13.51 -1.83 -15.51
C VAL A 164 -13.43 -0.52 -16.28
N HIS A 165 -14.31 -0.33 -17.27
CA HIS A 165 -14.33 0.90 -18.09
C HIS A 165 -14.64 2.13 -17.25
N ASP A 166 -15.62 2.04 -16.34
CA ASP A 166 -16.05 3.16 -15.50
C ASP A 166 -14.94 3.59 -14.53
N LEU A 167 -14.24 2.62 -13.91
CA LEU A 167 -13.13 2.90 -12.99
C LEU A 167 -11.92 3.46 -13.75
N LYS A 168 -11.60 2.90 -14.92
CA LYS A 168 -10.52 3.43 -15.77
C LYS A 168 -10.82 4.86 -16.22
N ALA A 169 -12.04 5.15 -16.66
CA ALA A 169 -12.45 6.50 -17.03
C ALA A 169 -12.36 7.52 -15.89
N LYS A 170 -12.53 7.06 -14.64
CA LYS A 170 -12.29 7.85 -13.43
C LYS A 170 -10.82 7.97 -13.05
N GLY A 171 -9.90 7.35 -13.79
CA GLY A 171 -8.47 7.45 -13.61
C GLY A 171 -7.96 6.76 -12.35
N VAL A 172 -8.60 5.66 -11.88
CA VAL A 172 -8.05 4.86 -10.79
C VAL A 172 -6.72 4.24 -11.20
N ASP A 173 -5.81 4.04 -10.23
CA ASP A 173 -4.48 3.51 -10.51
C ASP A 173 -4.51 1.97 -10.67
N PHE A 174 -5.49 1.31 -10.06
CA PHE A 174 -5.75 -0.13 -10.15
C PHE A 174 -7.19 -0.44 -9.72
N ILE A 175 -7.65 -1.66 -9.93
CA ILE A 175 -8.97 -2.12 -9.47
C ILE A 175 -8.78 -3.01 -8.24
N LYS A 176 -9.58 -2.80 -7.20
CA LYS A 176 -9.67 -3.69 -6.04
C LYS A 176 -10.93 -4.54 -6.14
N VAL A 177 -10.74 -5.87 -6.13
CA VAL A 177 -11.83 -6.86 -6.01
C VAL A 177 -11.96 -7.32 -4.57
N HIS A 178 -13.21 -7.58 -4.14
CA HIS A 178 -13.51 -8.09 -2.81
C HIS A 178 -14.28 -9.43 -2.86
N ASN A 179 -14.48 -10.06 -1.70
CA ASN A 179 -14.76 -11.49 -1.52
C ASN A 179 -16.16 -11.99 -1.92
N ALA A 180 -17.13 -11.12 -2.20
CA ALA A 180 -18.49 -11.54 -2.58
C ALA A 180 -18.72 -11.54 -4.11
N LEU A 181 -17.72 -11.18 -4.92
CA LEU A 181 -17.82 -11.21 -6.37
C LEU A 181 -17.98 -12.64 -6.87
N ALA A 182 -18.98 -12.88 -7.74
CA ALA A 182 -19.19 -14.20 -8.34
C ALA A 182 -18.02 -14.59 -9.26
N PRO A 183 -17.63 -15.88 -9.35
CA PRO A 183 -16.51 -16.33 -10.18
C PRO A 183 -16.61 -15.92 -11.65
N GLU A 184 -17.80 -16.01 -12.26
CA GLU A 184 -18.03 -15.66 -13.66
C GLU A 184 -17.82 -14.16 -13.92
N ALA A 185 -18.25 -13.33 -12.96
CA ALA A 185 -18.03 -11.88 -12.99
C ALA A 185 -16.54 -11.55 -12.76
N PHE A 186 -15.87 -12.28 -11.86
CA PHE A 186 -14.43 -12.13 -11.62
C PHE A 186 -13.61 -12.40 -12.88
N PHE A 187 -13.81 -13.53 -13.55
CA PHE A 187 -13.06 -13.84 -14.78
C PHE A 187 -13.36 -12.84 -15.90
N SER A 188 -14.61 -12.38 -16.03
CA SER A 188 -14.96 -11.35 -17.00
C SER A 188 -14.33 -9.99 -16.69
N LEU A 189 -14.19 -9.64 -15.40
CA LEU A 189 -13.46 -8.46 -14.95
C LEU A 189 -11.97 -8.58 -15.32
N MET A 190 -11.35 -9.74 -15.06
CA MET A 190 -9.93 -9.98 -15.35
C MET A 190 -9.65 -9.88 -16.85
N ASP A 191 -10.47 -10.51 -17.68
CA ASP A 191 -10.34 -10.45 -19.16
C ASP A 191 -10.41 -9.00 -19.66
N GLU A 192 -11.32 -8.20 -19.11
CA GLU A 192 -11.47 -6.80 -19.51
C GLU A 192 -10.37 -5.91 -18.96
N ALA A 193 -9.94 -6.14 -17.70
CA ALA A 193 -8.85 -5.41 -17.10
C ALA A 193 -7.52 -5.62 -17.85
N HIS A 194 -7.27 -6.82 -18.38
CA HIS A 194 -6.11 -7.09 -19.24
C HIS A 194 -6.15 -6.29 -20.55
N LYS A 195 -7.30 -6.26 -21.25
CA LYS A 195 -7.47 -5.45 -22.49
C LYS A 195 -7.23 -3.97 -22.21
N GLU A 196 -7.70 -3.50 -21.08
CA GLU A 196 -7.59 -2.12 -20.65
C GLU A 196 -6.24 -1.78 -19.97
N HIS A 197 -5.34 -2.78 -19.80
CA HIS A 197 -4.04 -2.65 -19.14
C HIS A 197 -4.12 -2.02 -17.74
N ILE A 198 -5.14 -2.38 -16.96
CA ILE A 198 -5.31 -1.92 -15.58
C ILE A 198 -5.04 -3.06 -14.60
N PRO A 199 -4.14 -2.88 -13.60
CA PRO A 199 -3.85 -3.92 -12.62
C PRO A 199 -5.04 -4.21 -11.72
N VAL A 200 -5.15 -5.46 -11.25
CA VAL A 200 -6.20 -5.90 -10.33
C VAL A 200 -5.57 -6.47 -9.06
N ALA A 201 -5.93 -5.90 -7.90
CA ALA A 201 -5.60 -6.39 -6.58
C ALA A 201 -6.82 -7.10 -5.96
N VAL A 202 -6.61 -8.23 -5.30
CA VAL A 202 -7.71 -9.14 -4.98
C VAL A 202 -7.72 -9.57 -3.52
N HIS A 203 -8.78 -9.23 -2.78
CA HIS A 203 -9.25 -10.06 -1.68
C HIS A 203 -10.04 -11.21 -2.29
N LEU A 204 -9.57 -12.44 -2.13
CA LEU A 204 -10.02 -13.57 -2.92
C LEU A 204 -11.55 -13.76 -2.84
N PRO A 205 -12.26 -13.78 -3.97
CA PRO A 205 -13.67 -14.12 -4.00
C PRO A 205 -13.94 -15.53 -3.46
N LYS A 206 -15.03 -15.69 -2.72
CA LYS A 206 -15.49 -17.00 -2.26
C LYS A 206 -15.68 -17.92 -3.48
N ASN A 207 -15.38 -19.19 -3.30
CA ASN A 207 -15.43 -20.23 -4.35
C ASN A 207 -14.34 -20.16 -5.43
N LEU A 208 -13.38 -19.23 -5.33
CA LEU A 208 -12.15 -19.26 -6.10
C LEU A 208 -10.98 -19.74 -5.25
N SER A 209 -10.02 -20.38 -5.88
CA SER A 209 -8.72 -20.67 -5.27
C SER A 209 -7.71 -19.58 -5.59
N SER A 210 -6.72 -19.42 -4.72
CA SER A 210 -5.59 -18.51 -4.96
C SER A 210 -4.82 -18.89 -6.24
N ALA A 211 -4.83 -20.17 -6.61
CA ALA A 211 -4.25 -20.68 -7.86
C ALA A 211 -5.00 -20.15 -9.08
N GLU A 212 -6.34 -20.26 -9.09
CA GLU A 212 -7.18 -19.76 -10.20
C GLU A 212 -7.05 -18.23 -10.35
N ALA A 213 -7.04 -17.49 -9.23
CA ALA A 213 -6.85 -16.06 -9.28
C ALA A 213 -5.45 -15.68 -9.82
N SER A 214 -4.40 -16.39 -9.40
CA SER A 214 -3.05 -16.18 -9.93
C SER A 214 -2.96 -16.51 -11.42
N ASP A 215 -3.58 -17.60 -11.87
CA ASP A 215 -3.62 -18.00 -13.30
C ASP A 215 -4.43 -17.00 -14.14
N ALA A 216 -5.44 -16.36 -13.56
CA ALA A 216 -6.17 -15.27 -14.18
C ALA A 216 -5.34 -13.96 -14.28
N GLY A 217 -4.10 -13.93 -13.81
CA GLY A 217 -3.17 -12.80 -13.97
C GLY A 217 -3.43 -11.62 -13.02
N VAL A 218 -3.93 -11.87 -11.81
CA VAL A 218 -4.05 -10.83 -10.81
C VAL A 218 -2.69 -10.22 -10.48
N ALA A 219 -2.64 -8.90 -10.28
CA ALA A 219 -1.41 -8.20 -9.91
C ALA A 219 -0.98 -8.55 -8.48
N SER A 220 -1.93 -8.61 -7.54
CA SER A 220 -1.65 -9.00 -6.16
C SER A 220 -2.82 -9.73 -5.50
N LEU A 221 -2.47 -10.62 -4.58
CA LEU A 221 -3.39 -11.24 -3.62
C LEU A 221 -3.15 -10.64 -2.24
N GLU A 222 -4.23 -10.32 -1.57
CA GLU A 222 -4.24 -9.61 -0.31
C GLU A 222 -4.65 -10.55 0.83
N HIS A 223 -4.05 -10.33 2.02
CA HIS A 223 -4.36 -11.01 3.27
C HIS A 223 -3.92 -12.48 3.33
N VAL A 224 -3.20 -12.82 4.38
CA VAL A 224 -2.67 -14.19 4.57
C VAL A 224 -3.79 -15.22 4.71
N GLU A 225 -4.93 -14.84 5.28
CA GLU A 225 -6.09 -15.69 5.45
C GLU A 225 -6.72 -16.15 4.12
N THR A 226 -6.59 -15.38 3.04
CA THR A 226 -7.16 -15.76 1.74
C THR A 226 -6.58 -17.05 1.17
N LEU A 227 -5.38 -17.43 1.58
CA LEU A 227 -4.76 -18.70 1.17
C LEU A 227 -5.52 -19.89 1.72
N TYR A 228 -5.80 -19.89 3.01
CA TYR A 228 -6.46 -21.01 3.66
C TYR A 228 -8.00 -20.90 3.62
N GLU A 229 -8.56 -19.71 3.47
CA GLU A 229 -9.98 -19.53 3.19
C GLU A 229 -10.39 -20.26 1.91
N SER A 230 -9.56 -20.20 0.88
CA SER A 230 -9.80 -20.95 -0.34
C SER A 230 -9.77 -22.47 -0.11
N ALA A 231 -8.97 -22.97 0.84
CA ALA A 231 -8.93 -24.37 1.22
C ALA A 231 -10.17 -24.80 2.04
N LEU A 232 -10.80 -23.85 2.73
CA LEU A 232 -12.01 -24.12 3.55
C LEU A 232 -13.31 -24.01 2.76
N TRP A 233 -13.42 -23.00 1.87
CA TRP A 233 -14.72 -22.61 1.31
C TRP A 233 -14.95 -22.99 -0.14
N ARG A 234 -13.91 -23.40 -0.87
CA ARG A 234 -14.07 -23.85 -2.26
C ARG A 234 -14.84 -25.16 -2.34
N LYS A 235 -15.52 -25.39 -3.44
CA LYS A 235 -16.16 -26.69 -3.73
C LYS A 235 -15.09 -27.80 -3.74
N GLY A 236 -15.30 -28.85 -2.92
CA GLY A 236 -14.34 -29.95 -2.79
C GLY A 236 -13.20 -29.69 -1.79
N ALA A 237 -13.32 -28.65 -0.94
CA ALA A 237 -12.38 -28.40 0.15
C ALA A 237 -12.21 -29.62 1.07
N THR A 238 -10.96 -29.92 1.44
CA THR A 238 -10.60 -31.04 2.33
C THR A 238 -10.49 -30.60 3.79
N ALA A 239 -9.95 -29.41 4.02
CA ALA A 239 -9.84 -28.83 5.36
C ALA A 239 -11.21 -28.53 5.95
N LYS A 240 -11.35 -28.78 7.27
CA LYS A 240 -12.58 -28.52 8.05
C LYS A 240 -12.39 -27.42 9.08
N THR A 241 -11.15 -27.08 9.40
CA THR A 241 -10.77 -26.02 10.33
C THR A 241 -9.69 -25.13 9.73
N THR A 242 -9.60 -23.90 10.23
CA THR A 242 -8.54 -22.96 9.83
C THR A 242 -7.14 -23.56 10.06
N GLU A 243 -6.95 -24.28 11.16
CA GLU A 243 -5.68 -24.91 11.47
C GLU A 243 -5.29 -25.94 10.42
N GLN A 244 -6.22 -26.84 10.03
CA GLN A 244 -5.99 -27.83 8.98
C GLN A 244 -5.66 -27.14 7.65
N ALA A 245 -6.37 -26.07 7.31
CA ALA A 245 -6.13 -25.33 6.07
C ALA A 245 -4.75 -24.65 6.06
N VAL A 246 -4.32 -24.07 7.18
CA VAL A 246 -2.97 -23.48 7.31
C VAL A 246 -1.90 -24.57 7.23
N ASP A 247 -2.13 -25.74 7.85
CA ASP A 247 -1.19 -26.88 7.78
C ASP A 247 -1.06 -27.44 6.34
N GLU A 248 -2.14 -27.47 5.55
CA GLU A 248 -2.09 -27.78 4.13
C GLU A 248 -1.18 -26.80 3.36
N ILE A 249 -1.28 -25.49 3.67
CA ILE A 249 -0.45 -24.45 3.04
C ILE A 249 1.03 -24.54 3.48
N LEU A 250 1.29 -24.99 4.69
CA LEU A 250 2.67 -25.24 5.16
C LEU A 250 3.29 -26.50 4.53
N GLY A 251 2.48 -27.34 3.86
CA GLY A 251 2.87 -28.57 3.20
C GLY A 251 3.19 -28.43 1.69
N PRO A 252 3.20 -29.55 0.96
CA PRO A 252 3.46 -29.58 -0.49
C PRO A 252 2.49 -28.73 -1.30
N VAL A 253 1.22 -28.62 -0.89
CA VAL A 253 0.18 -27.81 -1.56
C VAL A 253 0.59 -26.34 -1.62
N GLY A 254 1.10 -25.79 -0.52
CA GLY A 254 1.58 -24.41 -0.49
C GLY A 254 2.84 -24.21 -1.33
N GLN A 255 3.77 -25.18 -1.31
CA GLN A 255 4.97 -25.10 -2.15
C GLN A 255 4.61 -25.02 -3.65
N GLU A 256 3.68 -25.83 -4.11
CA GLU A 256 3.17 -25.81 -5.50
C GLU A 256 2.50 -24.46 -5.82
N LEU A 257 1.68 -23.95 -4.90
CA LEU A 257 1.02 -22.65 -5.02
C LEU A 257 2.04 -21.51 -5.12
N PHE A 258 3.08 -21.52 -4.29
CA PHE A 258 4.10 -20.47 -4.29
C PHE A 258 4.93 -20.48 -5.59
N GLN A 259 5.25 -21.64 -6.14
CA GLN A 259 5.90 -21.75 -7.45
C GLN A 259 4.98 -21.19 -8.57
N ARG A 260 3.68 -21.37 -8.46
CA ARG A 260 2.70 -20.79 -9.39
C ARG A 260 2.70 -19.26 -9.31
N PHE A 261 2.72 -18.68 -8.09
CA PHE A 261 2.83 -17.23 -7.90
C PHE A 261 4.10 -16.65 -8.51
N VAL A 262 5.24 -17.35 -8.32
CA VAL A 262 6.52 -16.97 -8.94
C VAL A 262 6.43 -16.99 -10.45
N LYS A 263 5.90 -18.08 -11.02
CA LYS A 263 5.74 -18.26 -12.48
C LYS A 263 4.85 -17.17 -13.09
N ASN A 264 3.74 -16.87 -12.44
CA ASN A 264 2.74 -15.91 -12.92
C ASN A 264 3.11 -14.44 -12.57
N GLY A 265 4.15 -14.21 -11.75
CA GLY A 265 4.55 -12.89 -11.29
C GLY A 265 3.57 -12.26 -10.30
N THR A 266 2.70 -13.05 -9.67
CA THR A 266 1.73 -12.59 -8.69
C THR A 266 2.43 -12.07 -7.43
N TRP A 267 2.14 -10.84 -7.03
CA TRP A 267 2.60 -10.28 -5.75
C TRP A 267 1.71 -10.75 -4.61
N TYR A 268 2.25 -10.75 -3.41
CA TYR A 268 1.48 -11.10 -2.21
C TYR A 268 1.60 -10.02 -1.13
N VAL A 269 0.46 -9.64 -0.54
CA VAL A 269 0.40 -8.65 0.56
C VAL A 269 -0.24 -9.30 1.78
N PRO A 270 0.55 -9.85 2.70
CA PRO A 270 0.05 -10.71 3.77
C PRO A 270 -0.73 -9.98 4.86
N THR A 271 -0.57 -8.68 5.03
CA THR A 271 -1.21 -7.85 6.06
C THR A 271 -1.14 -8.44 7.48
N LEU A 272 0.01 -9.01 7.87
CA LEU A 272 0.17 -9.73 9.14
C LEU A 272 -0.16 -8.89 10.37
N VAL A 273 0.18 -7.59 10.37
CA VAL A 273 -0.11 -6.68 11.50
C VAL A 273 -1.60 -6.43 11.63
N ALA A 274 -2.32 -6.26 10.50
CA ALA A 274 -3.76 -6.11 10.52
C ALA A 274 -4.46 -7.37 11.03
N TYR A 275 -3.97 -8.56 10.61
CA TYR A 275 -4.45 -9.84 11.12
C TYR A 275 -4.21 -9.98 12.63
N GLU A 276 -3.00 -9.68 13.11
CA GLU A 276 -2.68 -9.69 14.54
C GLU A 276 -3.62 -8.77 15.34
N ARG A 277 -3.77 -7.52 14.91
CA ARG A 277 -4.58 -6.52 15.60
C ARG A 277 -6.07 -6.81 15.53
N GLY A 278 -6.57 -7.17 14.35
CA GLY A 278 -8.01 -7.36 14.11
C GLY A 278 -8.53 -8.73 14.50
N PHE A 279 -7.68 -9.75 14.57
CA PHE A 279 -8.12 -11.12 14.82
C PHE A 279 -7.52 -11.71 16.10
N VAL A 280 -6.21 -11.58 16.30
CA VAL A 280 -5.53 -12.18 17.47
C VAL A 280 -5.84 -11.40 18.74
N LEU A 281 -5.66 -10.07 18.72
CA LEU A 281 -5.81 -9.22 19.90
C LEU A 281 -7.25 -8.78 20.15
N TRP A 282 -8.21 -9.24 19.36
CA TRP A 282 -9.64 -8.94 19.57
C TRP A 282 -10.19 -9.60 20.83
N SER A 283 -9.69 -10.77 21.21
CA SER A 283 -10.14 -11.48 22.41
C SER A 283 -9.27 -11.17 23.61
N ASN A 284 -9.91 -10.88 24.76
CA ASN A 284 -9.25 -10.79 26.06
C ASN A 284 -9.27 -12.11 26.83
N ASP A 285 -9.90 -13.17 26.28
CA ASP A 285 -9.95 -14.49 26.88
C ASP A 285 -8.68 -15.28 26.57
N PRO A 286 -7.87 -15.69 27.57
CA PRO A 286 -6.66 -16.46 27.35
C PRO A 286 -6.88 -17.80 26.63
N GLU A 287 -8.03 -18.45 26.82
CA GLU A 287 -8.35 -19.72 26.15
C GLU A 287 -8.62 -19.51 24.66
N ASP A 288 -9.23 -18.39 24.28
CA ASP A 288 -9.47 -18.01 22.89
C ASP A 288 -8.21 -17.42 22.22
N LEU A 289 -7.40 -16.69 22.98
CA LEU A 289 -6.20 -16.03 22.49
C LEU A 289 -5.11 -17.02 22.04
N LYS A 290 -4.90 -18.10 22.80
CA LYS A 290 -3.82 -19.06 22.53
C LYS A 290 -3.91 -19.69 21.12
N PRO A 291 -5.05 -20.28 20.68
CA PRO A 291 -5.13 -20.85 19.33
C PRO A 291 -4.99 -19.80 18.22
N ARG A 292 -5.43 -18.57 18.46
CA ARG A 292 -5.26 -17.47 17.49
C ARG A 292 -3.78 -17.08 17.33
N LEU A 293 -3.02 -17.04 18.42
CA LEU A 293 -1.58 -16.81 18.40
C LEU A 293 -0.84 -17.93 17.66
N GLU A 294 -1.24 -19.20 17.87
CA GLU A 294 -0.67 -20.35 17.16
C GLU A 294 -0.88 -20.24 15.65
N ILE A 295 -2.11 -19.88 15.21
CA ILE A 295 -2.40 -19.63 13.79
C ILE A 295 -1.57 -18.45 13.27
N HIS A 296 -1.43 -17.37 14.04
CA HIS A 296 -0.62 -16.22 13.63
C HIS A 296 0.87 -16.60 13.44
N GLN A 297 1.44 -17.41 14.32
CA GLN A 297 2.80 -17.92 14.16
C GLN A 297 2.95 -18.77 12.90
N LYS A 298 1.96 -19.62 12.60
CA LYS A 298 1.91 -20.37 11.34
C LYS A 298 1.80 -19.45 10.10
N ASN A 299 1.03 -18.37 10.19
CA ASN A 299 0.94 -17.36 9.13
C ASN A 299 2.30 -16.68 8.85
N ILE A 300 3.07 -16.37 9.89
CA ILE A 300 4.43 -15.85 9.75
C ILE A 300 5.31 -16.87 9.02
N GLU A 301 5.19 -18.16 9.34
CA GLU A 301 5.96 -19.21 8.67
C GLU A 301 5.54 -19.37 7.20
N VAL A 302 4.25 -19.28 6.88
CA VAL A 302 3.75 -19.26 5.49
C VAL A 302 4.43 -18.13 4.69
N VAL A 303 4.50 -16.91 5.24
CA VAL A 303 5.15 -15.77 4.57
C VAL A 303 6.65 -16.00 4.40
N ARG A 304 7.33 -16.63 5.38
CA ARG A 304 8.74 -17.04 5.23
C ARG A 304 8.95 -18.05 4.11
N MET A 305 8.05 -19.04 4.00
CA MET A 305 8.09 -20.03 2.93
C MET A 305 7.87 -19.38 1.56
N MET A 306 6.91 -18.45 1.43
CA MET A 306 6.72 -17.66 0.22
C MET A 306 7.98 -16.91 -0.18
N HIS A 307 8.60 -16.20 0.76
CA HIS A 307 9.83 -15.46 0.51
C HIS A 307 10.96 -16.37 0.04
N LYS A 308 11.17 -17.52 0.71
CA LYS A 308 12.18 -18.53 0.32
C LYS A 308 11.90 -19.11 -1.07
N ALA A 309 10.62 -19.25 -1.46
CA ALA A 309 10.22 -19.71 -2.78
C ALA A 309 10.42 -18.66 -3.88
N GLY A 310 10.71 -17.41 -3.54
CA GLY A 310 10.89 -16.30 -4.47
C GLY A 310 9.60 -15.54 -4.81
N VAL A 311 8.51 -15.73 -4.06
CA VAL A 311 7.29 -14.93 -4.22
C VAL A 311 7.59 -13.47 -3.89
N LYS A 312 7.14 -12.57 -4.73
CA LYS A 312 7.25 -11.12 -4.51
C LYS A 312 6.27 -10.71 -3.40
N ILE A 313 6.79 -10.13 -2.32
CA ILE A 313 5.99 -9.74 -1.15
C ILE A 313 6.01 -8.21 -1.02
N MET A 314 4.84 -7.62 -0.72
CA MET A 314 4.67 -6.22 -0.35
C MET A 314 4.16 -6.13 1.10
N ALA A 315 4.54 -5.08 1.83
CA ALA A 315 4.14 -4.83 3.22
C ALA A 315 3.36 -3.51 3.34
#